data_20d2e0a4c6a2f30f500b115c3af1c17e
#
_entry.id   20d2e0a4c6a2f30f500b115c3af1c17e
#
_cell.length_a   1.000
_cell.length_b   1.000
_cell.length_c   1.000
_cell.angle_alpha   90.00
_cell.angle_beta   90.00
_cell.angle_gamma   90.00
#
_symmetry.space_group_name_H-M   'P 1'
#
loop_
_entity.id
_entity.type
_entity.pdbx_description
1 polymer ?
#
loop_
_entity_poly.entity_id
_entity_poly.type
_entity_poly.pdbx_seq_one_letter_code
_entity_poly.pdbx_strand_id
1 'polypeptide(L)'
;MLLTPGATVNTGCYNPGPMAPRRATTRRRPARPAGAEPSPLHQKKRHLVRQEIEHAAWRLFAARGYEAARVDDVAREAGVSRRTFFRYFSSKEDVVVGTTDALAEDVLAGLAQRPRCEPALLAIHRALRPVLVSRLDDAGEARAIIRLLRESRTLRRAMLERHARMEERLAALIAERTGADPGKDPTPALLAFVTRALVDTAFNVWFDQRPADVGAMVDALFRKLRAAVSPRRRAARGRARTS
;
A
#
# COMPACT_ATOMS: atom_id res chain seq x y z
N MET A 1 59.73 -2.54 79.22
CA MET A 1 59.05 -2.12 80.47
C MET A 1 57.52 -2.27 80.24
N LEU A 2 56.94 -3.19 81.03
CA LEU A 2 55.50 -3.35 81.27
C LEU A 2 54.58 -3.76 80.10
N LEU A 3 54.24 -5.04 79.89
CA LEU A 3 53.20 -5.83 80.54
C LEU A 3 51.76 -5.12 80.46
N THR A 4 50.78 -5.61 79.86
CA THR A 4 49.91 -6.78 79.64
C THR A 4 48.46 -6.51 80.06
N PRO A 5 47.59 -7.40 80.20
CA PRO A 5 47.17 -8.56 79.46
C PRO A 5 45.63 -8.56 79.23
N GLY A 6 45.16 -9.58 78.53
CA GLY A 6 43.84 -10.16 78.80
C GLY A 6 42.71 -9.72 77.99
N ALA A 7 42.31 -10.50 76.99
CA ALA A 7 40.95 -10.51 76.49
C ALA A 7 40.40 -11.94 76.33
N THR A 8 39.40 -12.23 77.09
CA THR A 8 38.65 -13.48 77.16
C THR A 8 37.98 -13.81 75.81
N VAL A 9 38.16 -15.07 75.42
CA VAL A 9 37.51 -15.70 74.30
C VAL A 9 36.03 -15.96 74.68
N ASN A 10 35.13 -15.31 74.01
CA ASN A 10 33.72 -15.64 74.19
C ASN A 10 33.26 -16.52 73.01
N THR A 11 33.16 -17.84 73.27
CA THR A 11 32.60 -18.84 72.39
C THR A 11 31.08 -18.75 72.44
N GLY A 12 30.49 -17.85 71.62
CA GLY A 12 29.08 -17.80 71.37
C GLY A 12 28.68 -18.75 70.24
N CYS A 13 27.86 -19.75 70.60
CA CYS A 13 27.33 -20.73 69.67
C CYS A 13 26.45 -20.04 68.62
N TYR A 14 26.89 -20.11 67.39
CA TYR A 14 26.08 -19.68 66.22
C TYR A 14 25.06 -20.76 65.91
N ASN A 15 23.78 -20.48 66.13
CA ASN A 15 22.67 -21.32 65.73
C ASN A 15 22.10 -20.82 64.39
N PRO A 16 22.28 -21.55 63.25
CA PRO A 16 21.65 -21.15 61.98
C PRO A 16 20.17 -21.53 62.03
N GLY A 17 19.29 -20.51 62.23
CA GLY A 17 17.86 -20.67 62.04
C GLY A 17 17.51 -21.04 60.59
N PRO A 18 16.33 -21.60 60.31
CA PRO A 18 15.97 -22.15 59.01
C PRO A 18 15.94 -21.06 57.95
N MET A 19 16.70 -21.26 56.85
CA MET A 19 16.71 -20.43 55.67
C MET A 19 15.31 -20.44 55.01
N ALA A 20 14.65 -19.32 55.04
CA ALA A 20 13.41 -19.11 54.28
C ALA A 20 13.71 -19.15 52.75
N PRO A 21 12.87 -19.81 51.94
CA PRO A 21 13.10 -19.90 50.52
C PRO A 21 13.04 -18.49 49.86
N ARG A 22 14.15 -18.12 49.19
CA ARG A 22 14.19 -16.92 48.36
C ARG A 22 13.09 -17.04 47.28
N ARG A 23 12.03 -16.28 47.42
CA ARG A 23 11.04 -16.06 46.34
C ARG A 23 11.74 -15.41 45.17
N ALA A 24 11.94 -16.18 44.10
CA ALA A 24 12.33 -15.64 42.80
C ALA A 24 11.21 -14.71 42.33
N THR A 25 11.38 -13.41 42.45
CA THR A 25 10.53 -12.41 41.83
C THR A 25 10.82 -12.43 40.35
N THR A 26 10.17 -13.35 39.62
CA THR A 26 10.02 -13.21 38.17
C THR A 26 9.22 -11.93 37.95
N ARG A 27 9.90 -10.83 37.59
CA ARG A 27 9.28 -9.63 37.04
C ARG A 27 8.53 -10.05 35.79
N ARG A 28 7.24 -10.40 35.93
CA ARG A 28 6.31 -10.53 34.82
C ARG A 28 6.29 -9.16 34.13
N ARG A 29 6.84 -9.10 32.92
CA ARG A 29 6.69 -7.98 32.03
C ARG A 29 5.19 -7.72 31.91
N PRO A 30 4.69 -6.50 32.15
CA PRO A 30 3.26 -6.23 32.05
C PRO A 30 2.79 -6.63 30.64
N ALA A 31 1.76 -7.43 30.56
CA ALA A 31 1.09 -7.76 29.31
C ALA A 31 0.62 -6.46 28.67
N ARG A 32 1.06 -6.21 27.46
CA ARG A 32 0.66 -5.06 26.65
C ARG A 32 -0.87 -5.16 26.47
N PRO A 33 -1.66 -4.12 26.77
CA PRO A 33 -3.11 -4.16 26.57
C PRO A 33 -3.39 -4.49 25.10
N ALA A 34 -4.24 -5.50 24.87
CA ALA A 34 -4.75 -5.83 23.56
C ALA A 34 -5.57 -4.61 23.07
N GLY A 35 -5.07 -3.91 22.01
CA GLY A 35 -5.75 -2.74 21.45
C GLY A 35 -4.92 -1.45 21.42
N ALA A 36 -3.70 -1.40 21.99
CA ALA A 36 -2.87 -0.23 21.88
C ALA A 36 -2.34 -0.09 20.44
N GLU A 37 -2.69 0.99 19.73
CA GLU A 37 -2.11 1.33 18.43
C GLU A 37 -0.58 1.28 18.51
N PRO A 38 0.09 0.73 17.47
CA PRO A 38 1.55 0.67 17.46
C PRO A 38 2.12 2.08 17.51
N SER A 39 3.07 2.32 18.43
CA SER A 39 3.69 3.64 18.57
C SER A 39 4.25 4.14 17.22
N PRO A 40 4.32 5.47 17.00
CA PRO A 40 4.85 6.05 15.76
C PRO A 40 6.24 5.49 15.39
N LEU A 41 7.07 5.20 16.37
CA LEU A 41 8.38 4.58 16.14
C LEU A 41 8.26 3.12 15.62
N HIS A 42 7.30 2.35 16.11
CA HIS A 42 7.03 1.01 15.61
C HIS A 42 6.49 1.03 14.17
N GLN A 43 5.64 1.98 13.85
CA GLN A 43 5.12 2.18 12.48
C GLN A 43 6.26 2.55 11.53
N LYS A 44 7.11 3.52 11.92
CA LYS A 44 8.30 3.93 11.14
C LYS A 44 9.26 2.75 10.91
N LYS A 45 9.54 1.95 11.96
CA LYS A 45 10.41 0.77 11.84
C LYS A 45 9.79 -0.28 10.89
N ARG A 46 8.49 -0.51 10.98
CA ARG A 46 7.78 -1.43 10.05
C ARG A 46 7.90 -0.94 8.61
N HIS A 47 7.70 0.35 8.38
CA HIS A 47 7.82 0.95 7.06
C HIS A 47 9.22 0.77 6.47
N LEU A 48 10.27 1.08 7.24
CA LEU A 48 11.66 0.91 6.80
C LEU A 48 12.00 -0.54 6.44
N VAL A 49 11.60 -1.51 7.27
CA VAL A 49 11.84 -2.94 6.96
C VAL A 49 11.08 -3.38 5.72
N ARG A 50 9.86 -2.88 5.51
CA ARG A 50 9.08 -3.14 4.30
C ARG A 50 9.80 -2.62 3.06
N GLN A 51 10.28 -1.37 3.09
CA GLN A 51 11.04 -0.76 2.00
C GLN A 51 12.33 -1.52 1.67
N GLU A 52 13.08 -1.98 2.68
CA GLU A 52 14.29 -2.78 2.46
C GLU A 52 13.99 -4.09 1.73
N ILE A 53 12.89 -4.77 2.09
CA ILE A 53 12.46 -5.98 1.41
C ILE A 53 12.05 -5.67 -0.04
N GLU A 54 11.31 -4.58 -0.28
CA GLU A 54 10.91 -4.11 -1.61
C GLU A 54 12.13 -3.81 -2.47
N HIS A 55 13.10 -3.03 -1.98
CA HIS A 55 14.33 -2.71 -2.71
C HIS A 55 15.17 -3.96 -3.04
N ALA A 56 15.30 -4.89 -2.09
CA ALA A 56 16.01 -6.15 -2.32
C ALA A 56 15.32 -7.00 -3.42
N ALA A 57 13.99 -7.08 -3.36
CA ALA A 57 13.22 -7.78 -4.37
C ALA A 57 13.39 -7.16 -5.77
N TRP A 58 13.32 -5.82 -5.88
CA TRP A 58 13.51 -5.11 -7.16
C TRP A 58 14.91 -5.34 -7.74
N ARG A 59 15.97 -5.31 -6.92
CA ARG A 59 17.32 -5.63 -7.37
C ARG A 59 17.41 -7.05 -7.93
N LEU A 60 16.82 -8.03 -7.24
CA LEU A 60 16.82 -9.43 -7.68
C LEU A 60 15.97 -9.64 -8.95
N PHE A 61 14.80 -9.03 -9.05
CA PHE A 61 13.96 -9.13 -10.23
C PHE A 61 14.64 -8.51 -11.46
N ALA A 62 15.36 -7.41 -11.28
CA ALA A 62 16.14 -6.81 -12.36
C ALA A 62 17.33 -7.67 -12.79
N ALA A 63 18.04 -8.30 -11.84
CA ALA A 63 19.25 -9.06 -12.10
C ALA A 63 19.00 -10.48 -12.64
N ARG A 64 17.95 -11.17 -12.16
CA ARG A 64 17.69 -12.58 -12.43
C ARG A 64 16.36 -12.86 -13.12
N GLY A 65 15.54 -11.85 -13.31
CA GLY A 65 14.15 -11.97 -13.74
C GLY A 65 13.21 -12.39 -12.59
N TYR A 66 11.94 -12.10 -12.77
CA TYR A 66 10.92 -12.32 -11.75
C TYR A 66 10.71 -13.81 -11.41
N GLU A 67 10.61 -14.67 -12.44
CA GLU A 67 10.28 -16.08 -12.24
C GLU A 67 11.40 -16.86 -11.50
N ALA A 68 12.67 -16.52 -11.77
CA ALA A 68 13.82 -17.16 -11.16
C ALA A 68 14.08 -16.71 -9.70
N ALA A 69 13.63 -15.52 -9.32
CA ALA A 69 13.82 -14.99 -7.97
C ALA A 69 12.93 -15.73 -6.96
N ARG A 70 13.52 -16.21 -5.87
CA ARG A 70 12.82 -16.91 -4.78
C ARG A 70 12.68 -16.01 -3.57
N VAL A 71 11.66 -16.24 -2.74
CA VAL A 71 11.46 -15.52 -1.47
C VAL A 71 12.69 -15.62 -0.56
N ASP A 72 13.36 -16.77 -0.54
CA ASP A 72 14.56 -16.97 0.28
C ASP A 72 15.73 -16.10 -0.17
N ASP A 73 15.85 -15.85 -1.49
CA ASP A 73 16.87 -14.95 -2.02
C ASP A 73 16.55 -13.49 -1.68
N VAL A 74 15.27 -13.09 -1.79
CA VAL A 74 14.82 -11.75 -1.39
C VAL A 74 15.07 -11.52 0.10
N ALA A 75 14.71 -12.47 0.96
CA ALA A 75 14.91 -12.36 2.39
C ALA A 75 16.41 -12.23 2.75
N ARG A 76 17.26 -13.02 2.10
CA ARG A 76 18.73 -12.98 2.29
C ARG A 76 19.29 -11.64 1.82
N GLU A 77 18.91 -11.17 0.66
CA GLU A 77 19.32 -9.88 0.09
C GLU A 77 18.91 -8.70 0.97
N ALA A 78 17.72 -8.77 1.59
CA ALA A 78 17.20 -7.76 2.51
C ALA A 78 17.75 -7.88 3.94
N GLY A 79 18.63 -8.87 4.23
CA GLY A 79 19.16 -9.11 5.58
C GLY A 79 18.09 -9.53 6.60
N VAL A 80 17.00 -10.16 6.16
CA VAL A 80 15.91 -10.61 7.05
C VAL A 80 15.70 -12.12 6.97
N SER A 81 15.05 -12.69 8.00
CA SER A 81 14.63 -14.08 7.94
C SER A 81 13.43 -14.26 7.01
N ARG A 82 13.26 -15.49 6.45
CA ARG A 82 12.05 -15.90 5.72
C ARG A 82 10.78 -15.63 6.52
N ARG A 83 10.78 -15.89 7.84
CA ARG A 83 9.66 -15.59 8.73
C ARG A 83 9.39 -14.08 8.80
N THR A 84 10.45 -13.27 8.79
CA THR A 84 10.32 -11.81 8.76
C THR A 84 9.71 -11.35 7.43
N PHE A 85 10.14 -11.89 6.29
CA PHE A 85 9.53 -11.62 4.99
C PHE A 85 8.02 -11.86 5.03
N PHE A 86 7.58 -13.07 5.44
CA PHE A 86 6.16 -13.42 5.50
C PHE A 86 5.33 -12.66 6.55
N ARG A 87 5.96 -11.92 7.43
CA ARG A 87 5.26 -10.95 8.30
C ARG A 87 4.87 -9.67 7.58
N TYR A 88 5.53 -9.32 6.47
CA TYR A 88 5.30 -8.11 5.68
C TYR A 88 4.61 -8.36 4.34
N PHE A 89 4.87 -9.49 3.73
CA PHE A 89 4.37 -9.87 2.40
C PHE A 89 3.89 -11.31 2.43
N SER A 90 2.73 -11.58 1.82
CA SER A 90 2.16 -12.93 1.73
C SER A 90 2.89 -13.79 0.68
N SER A 91 3.49 -13.17 -0.32
CA SER A 91 4.19 -13.83 -1.44
C SER A 91 5.16 -12.86 -2.13
N LYS A 92 5.92 -13.34 -3.12
CA LYS A 92 6.77 -12.46 -3.96
C LYS A 92 5.93 -11.58 -4.89
N GLU A 93 4.76 -12.06 -5.29
CA GLU A 93 3.76 -11.30 -6.04
C GLU A 93 3.31 -10.08 -5.25
N ASP A 94 3.08 -10.28 -3.95
CA ASP A 94 2.62 -9.24 -3.02
C ASP A 94 3.62 -8.07 -2.91
N VAL A 95 4.92 -8.33 -3.08
CA VAL A 95 5.93 -7.28 -3.15
C VAL A 95 5.71 -6.38 -4.36
N VAL A 96 5.45 -6.96 -5.53
CA VAL A 96 5.26 -6.21 -6.78
C VAL A 96 3.93 -5.49 -6.79
N VAL A 97 2.83 -6.22 -6.51
CA VAL A 97 1.49 -5.63 -6.59
C VAL A 97 1.16 -4.76 -5.37
N GLY A 98 1.87 -4.93 -4.25
CA GLY A 98 1.72 -4.10 -3.04
C GLY A 98 2.06 -2.63 -3.26
N THR A 99 2.95 -2.32 -4.21
CA THR A 99 3.27 -0.94 -4.59
C THR A 99 2.06 -0.23 -5.22
N THR A 100 1.15 -0.99 -5.84
CA THR A 100 -0.09 -0.44 -6.42
C THR A 100 -1.17 -0.14 -5.37
N ASP A 101 -1.10 -0.75 -4.19
CA ASP A 101 -2.04 -0.46 -3.09
C ASP A 101 -1.88 0.98 -2.60
N ALA A 102 -0.64 1.47 -2.52
CA ALA A 102 -0.39 2.85 -2.12
C ALA A 102 -1.03 3.84 -3.10
N LEU A 103 -0.96 3.58 -4.42
CA LEU A 103 -1.67 4.38 -5.41
C LEU A 103 -3.19 4.35 -5.18
N ALA A 104 -3.75 3.18 -4.91
CA ALA A 104 -5.17 3.02 -4.63
C ALA A 104 -5.62 3.80 -3.38
N GLU A 105 -4.85 3.72 -2.29
CA GLU A 105 -5.15 4.46 -1.07
C GLU A 105 -5.07 5.98 -1.29
N ASP A 106 -4.07 6.46 -2.03
CA ASP A 106 -3.92 7.89 -2.35
C ASP A 106 -5.13 8.40 -3.16
N VAL A 107 -5.62 7.62 -4.13
CA VAL A 107 -6.80 7.97 -4.93
C VAL A 107 -8.07 7.99 -4.06
N LEU A 108 -8.27 6.97 -3.21
CA LEU A 108 -9.43 6.92 -2.30
C LEU A 108 -9.41 8.08 -1.31
N ALA A 109 -8.26 8.38 -0.69
CA ALA A 109 -8.10 9.49 0.22
C ALA A 109 -8.34 10.84 -0.48
N GLY A 110 -7.78 11.01 -1.69
CA GLY A 110 -8.02 12.20 -2.51
C GLY A 110 -9.49 12.38 -2.87
N LEU A 111 -10.20 11.31 -3.23
CA LEU A 111 -11.62 11.36 -3.54
C LEU A 111 -12.49 11.67 -2.32
N ALA A 112 -12.17 11.10 -1.16
CA ALA A 112 -12.89 11.35 0.09
C ALA A 112 -12.84 12.83 0.51
N GLN A 113 -11.74 13.53 0.18
CA GLN A 113 -11.57 14.95 0.49
C GLN A 113 -12.27 15.89 -0.50
N ARG A 114 -12.79 15.38 -1.63
CA ARG A 114 -13.48 16.24 -2.62
C ARG A 114 -14.84 16.70 -2.11
N PRO A 115 -15.27 17.95 -2.42
CA PRO A 115 -16.61 18.45 -2.07
C PRO A 115 -17.71 17.53 -2.60
N ARG A 116 -18.72 17.20 -1.79
CA ARG A 116 -19.79 16.26 -2.18
C ARG A 116 -20.66 16.79 -3.35
N CYS A 117 -20.75 18.11 -3.51
CA CYS A 117 -21.46 18.75 -4.62
C CYS A 117 -20.76 18.63 -5.98
N GLU A 118 -19.51 18.22 -6.01
CA GLU A 118 -18.77 18.04 -7.27
C GLU A 118 -19.24 16.78 -8.00
N PRO A 119 -19.50 16.84 -9.33
CA PRO A 119 -19.88 15.66 -10.09
C PRO A 119 -18.87 14.53 -9.93
N ALA A 120 -19.34 13.28 -9.74
CA ALA A 120 -18.50 12.14 -9.38
C ALA A 120 -17.32 11.94 -10.33
N LEU A 121 -17.52 11.99 -11.64
CA LEU A 121 -16.45 11.83 -12.64
C LEU A 121 -15.39 12.94 -12.56
N LEU A 122 -15.80 14.17 -12.23
CA LEU A 122 -14.87 15.29 -12.05
C LEU A 122 -14.07 15.12 -10.75
N ALA A 123 -14.73 14.69 -9.68
CA ALA A 123 -14.09 14.39 -8.41
C ALA A 123 -13.04 13.28 -8.56
N ILE A 124 -13.37 12.21 -9.29
CA ILE A 124 -12.45 11.11 -9.64
C ILE A 124 -11.24 11.65 -10.43
N HIS A 125 -11.48 12.47 -11.47
CA HIS A 125 -10.39 13.07 -12.25
C HIS A 125 -9.43 13.87 -11.36
N ARG A 126 -9.97 14.74 -10.51
CA ARG A 126 -9.19 15.60 -9.62
C ARG A 126 -8.45 14.85 -8.51
N ALA A 127 -8.98 13.70 -8.08
CA ALA A 127 -8.31 12.82 -7.14
C ALA A 127 -7.21 12.00 -7.82
N LEU A 128 -7.47 11.47 -9.02
CA LEU A 128 -6.58 10.56 -9.72
C LEU A 128 -5.39 11.27 -10.37
N ARG A 129 -5.61 12.45 -10.96
CA ARG A 129 -4.58 13.18 -11.73
C ARG A 129 -3.27 13.42 -10.96
N PRO A 130 -3.27 14.02 -9.76
CA PRO A 130 -2.03 14.26 -9.02
C PRO A 130 -1.31 12.97 -8.63
N VAL A 131 -2.05 11.92 -8.31
CA VAL A 131 -1.50 10.60 -7.95
C VAL A 131 -0.79 9.98 -9.16
N LEU A 132 -1.41 9.98 -10.35
CA LEU A 132 -0.79 9.45 -11.56
C LEU A 132 0.44 10.27 -11.98
N VAL A 133 0.39 11.60 -11.89
CA VAL A 133 1.54 12.46 -12.19
C VAL A 133 2.70 12.08 -11.28
N SER A 134 2.50 12.08 -9.96
CA SER A 134 3.55 11.74 -8.98
C SER A 134 4.15 10.35 -9.19
N ARG A 135 3.32 9.34 -9.54
CA ARG A 135 3.78 7.96 -9.73
C ARG A 135 4.50 7.73 -11.07
N LEU A 136 4.16 8.48 -12.09
CA LEU A 136 4.74 8.32 -13.42
C LEU A 136 5.93 9.25 -13.66
N ASP A 137 6.12 10.30 -12.85
CA ASP A 137 7.32 11.13 -12.89
C ASP A 137 8.55 10.35 -12.38
N ASP A 138 8.39 9.43 -11.42
CA ASP A 138 9.43 8.45 -11.06
C ASP A 138 9.42 7.27 -12.05
N ALA A 139 9.99 7.51 -13.22
CA ALA A 139 9.91 6.62 -14.37
C ALA A 139 10.55 5.24 -14.15
N GLY A 140 11.49 5.10 -13.22
CA GLY A 140 12.28 3.87 -13.04
C GLY A 140 11.45 2.70 -12.52
N GLU A 141 10.84 2.88 -11.36
CA GLU A 141 10.03 1.85 -10.68
C GLU A 141 8.76 1.53 -11.47
N ALA A 142 8.01 2.54 -11.90
CA ALA A 142 6.79 2.36 -12.67
C ALA A 142 7.03 1.52 -13.94
N ARG A 143 8.13 1.77 -14.66
CA ARG A 143 8.49 0.98 -15.86
C ARG A 143 8.83 -0.46 -15.54
N ALA A 144 9.57 -0.69 -14.45
CA ALA A 144 9.91 -2.05 -14.03
C ALA A 144 8.64 -2.85 -13.68
N ILE A 145 7.70 -2.25 -12.93
CA ILE A 145 6.42 -2.87 -12.57
C ILE A 145 5.62 -3.23 -13.83
N ILE A 146 5.42 -2.27 -14.74
CA ILE A 146 4.63 -2.49 -15.97
C ILE A 146 5.27 -3.59 -16.82
N ARG A 147 6.60 -3.60 -16.97
CA ARG A 147 7.32 -4.65 -17.71
C ARG A 147 7.04 -6.01 -17.09
N LEU A 148 7.23 -6.16 -15.76
CA LEU A 148 6.97 -7.43 -15.08
C LEU A 148 5.52 -7.89 -15.22
N LEU A 149 4.55 -6.97 -15.11
CA LEU A 149 3.13 -7.28 -15.31
C LEU A 149 2.83 -7.72 -16.76
N ARG A 150 3.53 -7.19 -17.75
CA ARG A 150 3.38 -7.63 -19.15
C ARG A 150 3.99 -9.02 -19.40
N GLU A 151 5.08 -9.35 -18.72
CA GLU A 151 5.84 -10.59 -18.90
C GLU A 151 5.26 -11.76 -18.07
N SER A 152 4.83 -11.52 -16.83
CA SER A 152 4.38 -12.58 -15.91
C SER A 152 2.86 -12.73 -15.87
N ARG A 153 2.37 -13.94 -16.20
CA ARG A 153 0.94 -14.30 -16.05
C ARG A 153 0.52 -14.35 -14.58
N THR A 154 1.42 -14.80 -13.71
CA THR A 154 1.18 -14.89 -12.27
C THR A 154 0.94 -13.51 -11.66
N LEU A 155 1.78 -12.53 -12.03
CA LEU A 155 1.59 -11.15 -11.57
C LEU A 155 0.31 -10.52 -12.12
N ARG A 156 -0.03 -10.76 -13.38
CA ARG A 156 -1.30 -10.26 -13.94
C ARG A 156 -2.51 -10.80 -13.18
N ARG A 157 -2.51 -12.09 -12.81
CA ARG A 157 -3.59 -12.69 -12.01
C ARG A 157 -3.68 -12.05 -10.63
N ALA A 158 -2.56 -11.92 -9.92
CA ALA A 158 -2.51 -11.28 -8.61
C ALA A 158 -3.00 -9.82 -8.67
N MET A 159 -2.67 -9.10 -9.76
CA MET A 159 -3.16 -7.74 -9.99
C MET A 159 -4.68 -7.70 -10.18
N LEU A 160 -5.27 -8.64 -10.93
CA LEU A 160 -6.73 -8.69 -11.13
C LEU A 160 -7.50 -8.86 -9.81
N GLU A 161 -7.00 -9.72 -8.92
CA GLU A 161 -7.60 -9.91 -7.60
C GLU A 161 -7.53 -8.64 -6.74
N ARG A 162 -6.45 -7.87 -6.88
CA ARG A 162 -6.30 -6.58 -6.20
C ARG A 162 -7.21 -5.50 -6.79
N HIS A 163 -7.30 -5.45 -8.10
CA HIS A 163 -8.19 -4.52 -8.80
C HIS A 163 -9.65 -4.72 -8.36
N ALA A 164 -10.12 -5.96 -8.24
CA ALA A 164 -11.48 -6.25 -7.78
C ALA A 164 -11.77 -5.64 -6.40
N ARG A 165 -10.85 -5.84 -5.44
CA ARG A 165 -10.99 -5.23 -4.10
C ARG A 165 -10.97 -3.69 -4.11
N MET A 166 -10.14 -3.10 -4.97
CA MET A 166 -10.08 -1.65 -5.13
C MET A 166 -11.37 -1.11 -5.75
N GLU A 167 -11.91 -1.78 -6.77
CA GLU A 167 -13.16 -1.43 -7.43
C GLU A 167 -14.33 -1.43 -6.44
N GLU A 168 -14.43 -2.46 -5.59
CA GLU A 168 -15.45 -2.54 -4.53
C GLU A 168 -15.36 -1.34 -3.56
N ARG A 169 -14.16 -1.03 -3.08
CA ARG A 169 -13.94 0.11 -2.17
C ARG A 169 -14.25 1.45 -2.82
N LEU A 170 -13.84 1.62 -4.07
CA LEU A 170 -14.10 2.84 -4.83
C LEU A 170 -15.60 3.00 -5.12
N ALA A 171 -16.28 1.92 -5.50
CA ALA A 171 -17.74 1.92 -5.70
C ALA A 171 -18.48 2.30 -4.42
N ALA A 172 -18.09 1.73 -3.27
CA ALA A 172 -18.68 2.08 -1.98
C ALA A 172 -18.50 3.57 -1.64
N LEU A 173 -17.30 4.12 -1.84
CA LEU A 173 -17.02 5.54 -1.61
C LEU A 173 -17.81 6.45 -2.55
N ILE A 174 -17.98 6.06 -3.83
CA ILE A 174 -18.79 6.81 -4.79
C ILE A 174 -20.27 6.75 -4.39
N ALA A 175 -20.78 5.59 -3.97
CA ALA A 175 -22.17 5.42 -3.51
C ALA A 175 -22.46 6.30 -2.30
N GLU A 176 -21.58 6.29 -1.29
CA GLU A 176 -21.70 7.17 -0.12
C GLU A 176 -21.72 8.65 -0.52
N ARG A 177 -20.84 9.04 -1.45
CA ARG A 177 -20.72 10.41 -1.94
C ARG A 177 -21.97 10.91 -2.65
N THR A 178 -22.59 10.04 -3.48
CA THR A 178 -23.73 10.38 -4.32
C THR A 178 -25.09 10.10 -3.66
N GLY A 179 -25.10 9.40 -2.54
CA GLY A 179 -26.32 8.91 -1.89
C GLY A 179 -27.00 7.78 -2.68
N ALA A 180 -26.27 7.11 -3.60
CA ALA A 180 -26.79 6.02 -4.40
C ALA A 180 -26.95 4.75 -3.56
N ASP A 181 -28.06 4.02 -3.77
CA ASP A 181 -28.26 2.67 -3.23
C ASP A 181 -27.60 1.65 -4.17
N PRO A 182 -26.52 0.96 -3.75
CA PRO A 182 -25.82 0.01 -4.62
C PRO A 182 -26.69 -1.16 -5.11
N GLY A 183 -27.79 -1.47 -4.41
CA GLY A 183 -28.75 -2.49 -4.83
C GLY A 183 -29.70 -2.05 -5.96
N LYS A 184 -29.78 -0.74 -6.23
CA LYS A 184 -30.71 -0.16 -7.21
C LYS A 184 -30.04 0.65 -8.31
N ASP A 185 -28.87 1.26 -7.99
CA ASP A 185 -28.13 2.11 -8.92
C ASP A 185 -26.74 1.53 -9.20
N PRO A 186 -26.48 1.00 -10.39
CA PRO A 186 -25.19 0.47 -10.78
C PRO A 186 -24.12 1.55 -11.07
N THR A 187 -24.47 2.84 -11.05
CA THR A 187 -23.57 3.94 -11.42
C THR A 187 -22.28 3.96 -10.60
N PRO A 188 -22.27 3.76 -9.26
CA PRO A 188 -21.04 3.70 -8.49
C PRO A 188 -20.08 2.61 -8.96
N ALA A 189 -20.58 1.40 -9.20
CA ALA A 189 -19.79 0.28 -9.71
C ALA A 189 -19.24 0.59 -11.11
N LEU A 190 -20.07 1.09 -12.01
CA LEU A 190 -19.65 1.49 -13.36
C LEU A 190 -18.52 2.52 -13.32
N LEU A 191 -18.63 3.55 -12.47
CA LEU A 191 -17.59 4.57 -12.33
C LEU A 191 -16.29 3.99 -11.75
N ALA A 192 -16.37 3.02 -10.85
CA ALA A 192 -15.18 2.33 -10.34
C ALA A 192 -14.46 1.55 -11.44
N PHE A 193 -15.18 0.78 -12.27
CA PHE A 193 -14.62 0.09 -13.44
C PHE A 193 -14.02 1.04 -14.46
N VAL A 194 -14.70 2.14 -14.76
CA VAL A 194 -14.20 3.17 -15.68
C VAL A 194 -12.94 3.81 -15.13
N THR A 195 -12.86 4.07 -13.82
CA THR A 195 -11.67 4.61 -13.17
C THR A 195 -10.49 3.66 -13.31
N ARG A 196 -10.67 2.36 -13.08
CA ARG A 196 -9.64 1.36 -13.32
C ARG A 196 -9.18 1.35 -14.77
N ALA A 197 -10.12 1.32 -15.71
CA ALA A 197 -9.79 1.33 -17.13
C ALA A 197 -8.99 2.58 -17.54
N LEU A 198 -9.28 3.74 -16.95
CA LEU A 198 -8.49 4.97 -17.14
C LEU A 198 -7.08 4.83 -16.58
N VAL A 199 -6.91 4.25 -15.39
CA VAL A 199 -5.61 3.99 -14.79
C VAL A 199 -4.78 3.06 -15.67
N ASP A 200 -5.34 1.91 -16.05
CA ASP A 200 -4.67 0.94 -16.93
C ASP A 200 -4.27 1.58 -18.28
N THR A 201 -5.16 2.37 -18.85
CA THR A 201 -4.89 3.08 -20.11
C THR A 201 -3.78 4.13 -19.93
N ALA A 202 -3.81 4.88 -18.83
CA ALA A 202 -2.79 5.89 -18.54
C ALA A 202 -1.40 5.25 -18.43
N PHE A 203 -1.27 4.16 -17.67
CA PHE A 203 -0.02 3.41 -17.56
C PHE A 203 0.46 2.85 -18.89
N ASN A 204 -0.43 2.28 -19.71
CA ASN A 204 -0.07 1.74 -21.02
C ASN A 204 0.38 2.84 -21.98
N VAL A 205 -0.39 3.93 -22.10
CA VAL A 205 -0.03 5.08 -22.96
C VAL A 205 1.30 5.68 -22.54
N TRP A 206 1.50 5.89 -21.23
CA TRP A 206 2.75 6.40 -20.69
C TRP A 206 3.95 5.48 -20.97
N PHE A 207 3.77 4.18 -20.79
CA PHE A 207 4.83 3.19 -21.04
C PHE A 207 5.25 3.15 -22.51
N ASP A 208 4.26 3.14 -23.42
CA ASP A 208 4.48 2.97 -24.86
C ASP A 208 4.88 4.29 -25.55
N GLN A 209 4.27 5.41 -25.21
CA GLN A 209 4.42 6.69 -25.91
C GLN A 209 5.39 7.67 -25.26
N ARG A 210 5.75 7.45 -23.98
CA ARG A 210 6.70 8.31 -23.22
C ARG A 210 6.35 9.80 -23.30
N PRO A 211 5.14 10.22 -22.93
CA PRO A 211 4.72 11.61 -23.04
C PRO A 211 5.60 12.50 -22.16
N ALA A 212 5.92 13.69 -22.69
CA ALA A 212 6.70 14.68 -21.95
C ALA A 212 5.91 15.31 -20.78
N ASP A 213 4.58 15.33 -20.87
CA ASP A 213 3.67 15.85 -19.84
C ASP A 213 2.62 14.79 -19.50
N VAL A 214 2.84 14.14 -18.35
CA VAL A 214 1.93 13.13 -17.81
C VAL A 214 0.56 13.74 -17.45
N GLY A 215 0.55 14.95 -16.90
CA GLY A 215 -0.68 15.64 -16.53
C GLY A 215 -1.56 15.92 -17.75
N ALA A 216 -0.98 16.46 -18.83
CA ALA A 216 -1.69 16.70 -20.09
C ALA A 216 -2.22 15.40 -20.69
N MET A 217 -1.47 14.30 -20.60
CA MET A 217 -1.90 12.96 -21.04
C MET A 217 -3.13 12.50 -20.27
N VAL A 218 -3.10 12.57 -18.93
CA VAL A 218 -4.23 12.18 -18.08
C VAL A 218 -5.47 13.02 -18.41
N ASP A 219 -5.31 14.34 -18.51
CA ASP A 219 -6.39 15.26 -18.87
C ASP A 219 -6.98 14.94 -20.26
N ALA A 220 -6.14 14.54 -21.21
CA ALA A 220 -6.60 14.13 -22.55
C ALA A 220 -7.43 12.83 -22.50
N LEU A 221 -7.05 11.85 -21.69
CA LEU A 221 -7.81 10.60 -21.49
C LEU A 221 -9.21 10.88 -20.91
N PHE A 222 -9.30 11.74 -19.89
CA PHE A 222 -10.59 12.14 -19.33
C PHE A 222 -11.45 12.92 -20.33
N ARG A 223 -10.86 13.82 -21.12
CA ARG A 223 -11.60 14.52 -22.19
C ARG A 223 -12.15 13.55 -23.23
N LYS A 224 -11.34 12.55 -23.66
CA LYS A 224 -11.78 11.51 -24.60
C LYS A 224 -12.91 10.68 -24.04
N LEU A 225 -12.83 10.24 -22.77
CA LEU A 225 -13.91 9.53 -22.11
C LEU A 225 -15.19 10.35 -22.10
N ARG A 226 -15.14 11.60 -21.65
CA ARG A 226 -16.32 12.49 -21.62
C ARG A 226 -16.93 12.69 -23.00
N ALA A 227 -16.13 12.86 -24.03
CA ALA A 227 -16.61 12.99 -25.40
C ALA A 227 -17.25 11.71 -25.93
N ALA A 228 -16.75 10.54 -25.53
CA ALA A 228 -17.31 9.25 -25.94
C ALA A 228 -18.66 8.93 -25.29
N VAL A 229 -18.87 9.35 -24.02
CA VAL A 229 -20.11 9.09 -23.27
C VAL A 229 -21.13 10.23 -23.38
N SER A 230 -20.72 11.41 -23.86
CA SER A 230 -21.66 12.50 -24.08
C SER A 230 -22.46 12.26 -25.35
N PRO A 231 -23.81 12.40 -25.33
CA PRO A 231 -24.61 12.28 -26.55
C PRO A 231 -24.11 13.32 -27.55
N ARG A 232 -23.68 12.85 -28.72
CA ARG A 232 -23.40 13.75 -29.83
C ARG A 232 -24.65 14.57 -30.09
N ARG A 233 -24.64 15.87 -29.84
CA ARG A 233 -25.62 16.77 -30.41
C ARG A 233 -25.51 16.60 -31.94
N ARG A 234 -26.39 15.74 -32.49
CA ARG A 234 -26.58 15.71 -33.95
C ARG A 234 -26.90 17.14 -34.32
N ALA A 235 -26.01 17.75 -35.07
CA ALA A 235 -26.24 19.03 -35.68
C ALA A 235 -27.53 18.90 -36.51
N ALA A 236 -28.63 19.46 -36.02
CA ALA A 236 -29.83 19.74 -36.80
C ALA A 236 -29.47 20.88 -37.74
N ARG A 237 -28.60 20.59 -38.71
CA ARG A 237 -28.34 21.45 -39.88
C ARG A 237 -28.80 20.65 -41.08
N GLY A 238 -29.98 20.97 -41.57
CA GLY A 238 -30.39 20.50 -42.87
C GLY A 238 -31.88 20.21 -43.05
N ARG A 239 -32.76 21.09 -42.70
CA ARG A 239 -34.09 21.20 -43.35
C ARG A 239 -34.62 22.62 -43.22
N ALA A 240 -34.06 23.52 -44.00
CA ALA A 240 -34.70 24.78 -44.34
C ALA A 240 -34.14 25.25 -45.68
N ARG A 241 -34.54 24.58 -46.75
CA ARG A 241 -34.54 25.11 -48.13
C ARG A 241 -35.31 24.15 -48.98
N THR A 242 -36.61 24.38 -49.10
CA THR A 242 -37.43 24.28 -50.33
C THR A 242 -38.82 24.83 -49.99
N SER A 243 -39.02 26.06 -50.30
CA SER A 243 -40.26 26.60 -50.87
C SER A 243 -39.91 27.93 -51.49
#